data_8861242f18dad786d33291ad663f1196
#
_entry.id   8861242f18dad786d33291ad663f1196
#
_cell.length_a   1.000
_cell.length_b   1.000
_cell.length_c   1.000
_cell.angle_alpha   90.00
_cell.angle_beta   90.00
_cell.angle_gamma   90.00
#
_symmetry.space_group_name_H-M   'P 1'
#
loop_
_entity.id
_entity.type
_entity.pdbx_description
1 polymer ?
#
loop_
_entity_poly.entity_id
_entity_poly.type
_entity_poly.pdbx_seq_one_letter_code
_entity_poly.pdbx_strand_id
1 'polypeptide(L)'
;EDGQVARSKELSTAMIMIISAGFLIIYGGQLITDMGNLVISSLQIDRETIFNTRKLPAYMLQKLADGFLVFLPLYLVTFILSLVTPGLIGGWVFSTKAMAPKPSKLNPIKGLKRIFGSQAIMELLKALAKFFIVGGSALFIVSGQIDQFLSLGSLPLEHAFAKSGELLSWNFFYMGIGLIIIALMDVPYQ
;
A
#
# COMPACT_ATOMS: atom_id res chain seq x y z
N GLU A 1 4.02 34.25 -1.26
CA GLU A 1 4.48 32.87 -1.50
C GLU A 1 3.27 31.94 -1.32
N ASP A 2 2.75 31.44 -2.44
CA ASP A 2 1.46 30.71 -2.50
C ASP A 2 1.53 29.26 -2.04
N GLY A 3 2.33 28.90 -1.04
CA GLY A 3 2.29 27.59 -0.37
C GLY A 3 2.28 26.32 -1.27
N GLN A 4 2.62 26.47 -2.55
CA GLN A 4 2.74 25.36 -3.47
C GLN A 4 4.17 24.82 -3.42
N VAL A 5 4.40 23.85 -2.55
CA VAL A 5 5.63 23.07 -2.58
C VAL A 5 5.43 21.97 -3.62
N ALA A 6 6.37 21.81 -4.54
CA ALA A 6 6.38 20.71 -5.51
C ALA A 6 6.41 19.38 -4.74
N ARG A 7 5.22 18.77 -4.53
CA ARG A 7 5.08 17.50 -3.84
C ARG A 7 5.03 16.39 -4.88
N SER A 8 6.10 15.63 -4.99
CA SER A 8 6.04 14.37 -5.71
C SER A 8 5.24 13.35 -4.89
N LYS A 9 3.95 13.23 -5.21
CA LYS A 9 3.06 12.20 -4.61
C LYS A 9 3.62 10.80 -4.85
N GLU A 10 4.26 10.59 -5.98
CA GLU A 10 4.83 9.32 -6.37
C GLU A 10 6.03 8.94 -5.53
N LEU A 11 6.89 9.90 -5.20
CA LEU A 11 8.01 9.66 -4.30
C LEU A 11 7.52 9.28 -2.90
N SER A 12 6.48 9.96 -2.40
CA SER A 12 5.85 9.58 -1.11
C SER A 12 5.30 8.15 -1.16
N THR A 13 4.58 7.79 -2.22
CA THR A 13 4.02 6.45 -2.39
C THR A 13 5.12 5.40 -2.50
N ALA A 14 6.17 5.67 -3.27
CA ALA A 14 7.32 4.77 -3.42
C ALA A 14 8.03 4.54 -2.07
N MET A 15 8.26 5.60 -1.29
CA MET A 15 8.87 5.48 0.05
C MET A 15 8.02 4.64 1.00
N ILE A 16 6.72 4.91 1.07
CA ILE A 16 5.79 4.13 1.90
C ILE A 16 5.84 2.66 1.48
N MET A 17 5.78 2.38 0.19
CA MET A 17 5.78 1.03 -0.35
C MET A 17 7.08 0.29 -0.02
N ILE A 18 8.24 0.90 -0.25
CA ILE A 18 9.55 0.29 -0.01
C ILE A 18 9.77 0.02 1.49
N ILE A 19 9.45 1.00 2.34
CA ILE A 19 9.67 0.82 3.78
C ILE A 19 8.70 -0.21 4.33
N SER A 20 7.44 -0.23 3.87
CA SER A 20 6.47 -1.25 4.26
C SER A 20 6.86 -2.65 3.77
N ALA A 21 7.38 -2.76 2.54
CA ALA A 21 7.91 -4.02 2.02
C ALA A 21 9.14 -4.49 2.80
N GLY A 22 10.07 -3.57 3.11
CA GLY A 22 11.21 -3.85 3.96
C GLY A 22 10.81 -4.33 5.36
N PHE A 23 9.80 -3.71 5.94
CA PHE A 23 9.22 -4.18 7.20
C PHE A 23 8.66 -5.60 7.08
N LEU A 24 7.93 -5.91 6.00
CA LEU A 24 7.41 -7.25 5.77
C LEU A 24 8.51 -8.29 5.52
N ILE A 25 9.61 -7.92 4.87
CA ILE A 25 10.77 -8.82 4.70
C ILE A 25 11.37 -9.18 6.05
N ILE A 26 11.47 -8.22 6.97
CA ILE A 26 12.07 -8.43 8.29
C ILE A 26 11.10 -9.11 9.26
N TYR A 27 9.86 -8.65 9.31
CA TYR A 27 8.85 -9.04 10.29
C TYR A 27 7.88 -10.11 9.77
N GLY A 28 7.86 -10.39 8.46
CA GLY A 28 6.88 -11.27 7.83
C GLY A 28 6.87 -12.69 8.36
N GLY A 29 8.04 -13.25 8.73
CA GLY A 29 8.11 -14.56 9.36
C GLY A 29 7.36 -14.62 10.69
N GLN A 30 7.51 -13.59 11.54
CA GLN A 30 6.75 -13.48 12.79
C GLN A 30 5.26 -13.31 12.52
N LEU A 31 4.89 -12.46 11.57
CA LEU A 31 3.50 -12.24 11.18
C LEU A 31 2.82 -13.53 10.72
N ILE A 32 3.50 -14.35 9.92
CA ILE A 32 2.99 -15.65 9.47
C ILE A 32 2.78 -16.61 10.65
N THR A 33 3.73 -16.65 11.57
CA THR A 33 3.62 -17.48 12.79
C THR A 33 2.44 -17.05 13.63
N ASP A 34 2.27 -15.74 13.87
CA ASP A 34 1.17 -15.19 14.65
C ASP A 34 -0.19 -15.44 13.98
N MET A 35 -0.27 -15.30 12.65
CA MET A 35 -1.45 -15.68 11.87
C MET A 35 -1.77 -17.17 11.98
N GLY A 36 -0.75 -18.02 11.87
CA GLY A 36 -0.90 -19.46 12.03
C GLY A 36 -1.48 -19.82 13.42
N ASN A 37 -0.92 -19.23 14.47
CA ASN A 37 -1.39 -19.41 15.84
C ASN A 37 -2.84 -18.91 16.03
N LEU A 38 -3.17 -17.78 15.41
CA LEU A 38 -4.54 -17.23 15.41
C LEU A 38 -5.52 -18.21 14.76
N VAL A 39 -5.18 -18.76 13.59
CA VAL A 39 -6.01 -19.74 12.88
C VAL A 39 -6.20 -20.99 13.73
N ILE A 40 -5.12 -21.57 14.24
CA ILE A 40 -5.17 -22.78 15.10
C ILE A 40 -6.06 -22.53 16.31
N SER A 41 -5.83 -21.42 17.04
CA SER A 41 -6.62 -21.07 18.21
C SER A 41 -8.08 -20.76 17.89
N SER A 42 -8.36 -20.27 16.67
CA SER A 42 -9.74 -20.01 16.22
C SER A 42 -10.52 -21.27 15.88
N LEU A 43 -9.80 -22.34 15.49
CA LEU A 43 -10.40 -23.65 15.23
C LEU A 43 -10.58 -24.49 16.49
N GLN A 44 -9.87 -24.18 17.57
CA GLN A 44 -9.96 -24.86 18.85
C GLN A 44 -11.06 -24.24 19.72
N ILE A 45 -12.32 -24.41 19.30
CA ILE A 45 -13.49 -23.92 20.04
C ILE A 45 -14.01 -25.04 20.90
N ASP A 46 -14.15 -24.77 22.21
CA ASP A 46 -14.76 -25.72 23.11
C ASP A 46 -16.26 -25.89 22.86
N ARG A 47 -16.79 -27.09 23.15
CA ARG A 47 -18.19 -27.43 22.91
C ARG A 47 -19.15 -26.49 23.64
N GLU A 48 -18.80 -26.07 24.86
CA GLU A 48 -19.62 -25.14 25.63
C GLU A 48 -19.80 -23.79 24.92
N THR A 49 -18.74 -23.26 24.35
CA THR A 49 -18.79 -22.01 23.60
C THR A 49 -19.62 -22.11 22.32
N ILE A 50 -19.54 -23.25 21.60
CA ILE A 50 -20.32 -23.48 20.38
C ILE A 50 -21.83 -23.47 20.66
N PHE A 51 -22.27 -24.12 21.72
CA PHE A 51 -23.70 -24.25 22.02
C PHE A 51 -24.26 -23.13 22.91
N ASN A 52 -23.42 -22.16 23.31
CA ASN A 52 -23.85 -21.03 24.11
C ASN A 52 -24.02 -19.78 23.25
N THR A 53 -25.25 -19.38 22.98
CA THR A 53 -25.61 -18.22 22.14
C THR A 53 -25.05 -16.91 22.66
N ARG A 54 -24.67 -16.78 23.93
CA ARG A 54 -24.04 -15.57 24.49
C ARG A 54 -22.51 -15.61 24.42
N LYS A 55 -21.89 -16.79 24.55
CA LYS A 55 -20.43 -16.94 24.52
C LYS A 55 -19.88 -16.90 23.12
N LEU A 56 -20.57 -17.50 22.15
CA LEU A 56 -20.09 -17.55 20.75
C LEU A 56 -19.84 -16.17 20.10
N PRO A 57 -20.75 -15.18 20.20
CA PRO A 57 -20.48 -13.85 19.66
C PRO A 57 -19.29 -13.15 20.33
N ALA A 58 -19.14 -13.29 21.64
CA ALA A 58 -18.01 -12.74 22.38
C ALA A 58 -16.69 -13.37 21.95
N TYR A 59 -16.65 -14.68 21.75
CA TYR A 59 -15.49 -15.39 21.22
C TYR A 59 -15.13 -14.93 19.81
N MET A 60 -16.11 -14.79 18.93
CA MET A 60 -15.87 -14.29 17.57
C MET A 60 -15.31 -12.86 17.57
N LEU A 61 -15.88 -11.99 18.42
CA LEU A 61 -15.37 -10.61 18.56
C LEU A 61 -13.92 -10.60 19.08
N GLN A 62 -13.61 -11.45 20.04
CA GLN A 62 -12.25 -11.61 20.57
C GLN A 62 -11.30 -12.05 19.46
N LYS A 63 -11.66 -13.05 18.63
CA LYS A 63 -10.81 -13.52 17.52
C LYS A 63 -10.62 -12.46 16.43
N LEU A 64 -11.62 -11.64 16.15
CA LEU A 64 -11.47 -10.48 15.30
C LEU A 64 -10.48 -9.46 15.88
N ALA A 65 -10.59 -9.16 17.18
CA ALA A 65 -9.64 -8.27 17.86
C ALA A 65 -8.22 -8.84 17.85
N ASP A 66 -8.04 -10.13 18.12
CA ASP A 66 -6.75 -10.82 18.04
C ASP A 66 -6.15 -10.66 16.61
N GLY A 67 -6.98 -10.82 15.56
CA GLY A 67 -6.58 -10.61 14.17
C GLY A 67 -6.11 -9.18 13.92
N PHE A 68 -6.81 -8.17 14.42
CA PHE A 68 -6.35 -6.77 14.34
C PHE A 68 -5.01 -6.55 15.04
N LEU A 69 -4.81 -7.18 16.21
CA LEU A 69 -3.56 -7.06 16.97
C LEU A 69 -2.36 -7.69 16.25
N VAL A 70 -2.56 -8.80 15.56
CA VAL A 70 -1.52 -9.45 14.72
C VAL A 70 -1.02 -8.48 13.64
N PHE A 71 -1.91 -7.73 12.99
CA PHE A 71 -1.56 -6.76 11.95
C PHE A 71 -1.21 -5.36 12.48
N LEU A 72 -1.39 -5.11 13.78
CA LEU A 72 -1.17 -3.79 14.38
C LEU A 72 0.23 -3.20 14.08
N PRO A 73 1.35 -3.97 14.16
CA PRO A 73 2.67 -3.43 13.84
C PRO A 73 2.76 -2.91 12.40
N LEU A 74 2.18 -3.62 11.43
CA LEU A 74 2.15 -3.22 10.03
C LEU A 74 1.29 -1.95 9.84
N TYR A 75 0.12 -1.89 10.49
CA TYR A 75 -0.74 -0.70 10.45
C TYR A 75 -0.05 0.52 11.04
N LEU A 76 0.65 0.38 12.17
CA LEU A 76 1.39 1.47 12.80
C LEU A 76 2.52 1.98 11.90
N VAL A 77 3.30 1.08 11.32
CA VAL A 77 4.38 1.46 10.40
C VAL A 77 3.81 2.22 9.20
N THR A 78 2.81 1.67 8.52
CA THR A 78 2.21 2.33 7.34
C THR A 78 1.52 3.64 7.70
N PHE A 79 0.85 3.72 8.85
CA PHE A 79 0.22 4.94 9.35
C PHE A 79 1.26 6.03 9.62
N ILE A 80 2.32 5.73 10.37
CA ILE A 80 3.40 6.68 10.66
C ILE A 80 4.04 7.16 9.35
N LEU A 81 4.34 6.23 8.43
CA LEU A 81 4.91 6.58 7.13
C LEU A 81 3.99 7.49 6.32
N SER A 82 2.69 7.24 6.32
CA SER A 82 1.72 8.06 5.59
C SER A 82 1.64 9.49 6.10
N LEU A 83 1.91 9.71 7.39
CA LEU A 83 1.97 11.03 8.00
C LEU A 83 3.33 11.71 7.76
N VAL A 84 4.41 10.97 7.97
CA VAL A 84 5.77 11.53 7.98
C VAL A 84 6.29 11.80 6.56
N THR A 85 6.07 10.84 5.64
CA THR A 85 6.66 10.91 4.30
C THR A 85 6.27 12.17 3.50
N PRO A 86 5.00 12.62 3.46
CA PRO A 86 4.64 13.88 2.80
C PRO A 86 5.29 15.10 3.43
N GLY A 87 5.50 15.06 4.76
CA GLY A 87 6.16 16.12 5.50
C GLY A 87 7.65 16.22 5.19
N LEU A 88 8.34 15.09 5.05
CA LEU A 88 9.77 15.04 4.72
C LEU A 88 10.07 15.53 3.30
N ILE A 89 9.19 15.22 2.33
CA ILE A 89 9.42 15.54 0.91
C ILE A 89 9.01 16.98 0.58
N GLY A 90 7.94 17.50 1.18
CA GLY A 90 7.38 18.80 0.82
C GLY A 90 7.27 19.79 1.98
N GLY A 91 7.72 19.44 3.19
CA GLY A 91 7.51 20.22 4.39
C GLY A 91 6.05 20.22 4.86
N TRP A 92 5.85 20.54 6.13
CA TRP A 92 4.53 20.72 6.73
C TRP A 92 4.07 22.16 6.47
N VAL A 93 3.31 22.38 5.39
CA VAL A 93 2.76 23.70 5.09
C VAL A 93 1.29 23.72 5.48
N PHE A 94 0.99 24.30 6.63
CA PHE A 94 -0.37 24.64 7.03
C PHE A 94 -0.70 26.04 6.46
N SER A 95 -1.35 26.08 5.30
CA SER A 95 -1.78 27.34 4.69
C SER A 95 -3.29 27.47 4.80
N THR A 96 -3.74 28.30 5.71
CA THR A 96 -5.16 28.72 5.81
C THR A 96 -5.65 29.43 4.54
N LYS A 97 -4.74 30.10 3.81
CA LYS A 97 -5.02 30.72 2.50
C LYS A 97 -5.34 29.69 1.40
N ALA A 98 -4.79 28.46 1.48
CA ALA A 98 -5.10 27.40 0.52
C ALA A 98 -6.52 26.85 0.70
N MET A 99 -7.09 26.96 1.90
CA MET A 99 -8.45 26.52 2.22
C MET A 99 -9.52 27.58 1.89
N ALA A 100 -9.13 28.82 1.59
CA ALA A 100 -10.08 29.88 1.24
C ALA A 100 -10.76 29.57 -0.11
N PRO A 101 -12.09 29.68 -0.20
CA PRO A 101 -12.82 29.48 -1.44
C PRO A 101 -12.37 30.53 -2.46
N LYS A 102 -11.85 30.06 -3.60
CA LYS A 102 -11.44 30.91 -4.72
C LYS A 102 -12.52 30.89 -5.80
N PRO A 103 -13.37 31.93 -5.94
CA PRO A 103 -14.46 31.97 -6.92
C PRO A 103 -13.98 31.77 -8.39
N SER A 104 -12.72 32.15 -8.64
CA SER A 104 -12.09 31.94 -9.96
C SER A 104 -11.93 30.45 -10.35
N LYS A 105 -11.95 29.53 -9.39
CA LYS A 105 -11.90 28.08 -9.63
C LYS A 105 -13.28 27.49 -9.96
N LEU A 106 -14.36 28.23 -9.73
CA LEU A 106 -15.73 27.81 -10.00
C LEU A 106 -16.20 28.09 -11.44
N ASN A 107 -15.34 28.68 -12.28
CA ASN A 107 -15.69 28.96 -13.66
C ASN A 107 -15.66 27.67 -14.52
N PRO A 108 -16.84 27.13 -14.94
CA PRO A 108 -16.93 25.87 -15.65
C PRO A 108 -16.24 25.91 -17.03
N ILE A 109 -16.23 27.08 -17.69
CA ILE A 109 -15.61 27.25 -19.00
C ILE A 109 -14.09 27.13 -18.91
N LYS A 110 -13.47 27.71 -17.87
CA LYS A 110 -12.04 27.53 -17.59
C LYS A 110 -11.71 26.09 -17.22
N GLY A 111 -12.60 25.43 -16.47
CA GLY A 111 -12.51 24.01 -16.13
C GLY A 111 -12.53 23.13 -17.38
N LEU A 112 -13.47 23.37 -18.30
CA LEU A 112 -13.58 22.61 -19.55
C LEU A 112 -12.34 22.80 -20.45
N LYS A 113 -11.87 24.04 -20.60
CA LYS A 113 -10.63 24.33 -21.36
C LYS A 113 -9.39 23.65 -20.76
N ARG A 114 -9.36 23.46 -19.44
CA ARG A 114 -8.25 22.73 -18.77
C ARG A 114 -8.35 21.23 -19.01
N ILE A 115 -9.57 20.66 -19.04
CA ILE A 115 -9.79 19.23 -19.26
C ILE A 115 -9.52 18.82 -20.72
N PHE A 116 -9.82 19.70 -21.68
CA PHE A 116 -9.64 19.44 -23.13
C PHE A 116 -8.44 20.17 -23.72
N GLY A 117 -7.61 20.82 -22.90
CA GLY A 117 -6.41 21.52 -23.36
C GLY A 117 -5.24 20.57 -23.61
N SER A 118 -4.22 21.07 -24.34
CA SER A 118 -2.98 20.34 -24.59
C SER A 118 -2.28 19.86 -23.30
N GLN A 119 -2.45 20.58 -22.20
CA GLN A 119 -1.92 20.20 -20.90
C GLN A 119 -2.56 18.90 -20.37
N ALA A 120 -3.88 18.73 -20.57
CA ALA A 120 -4.57 17.49 -20.15
C ALA A 120 -4.15 16.29 -20.99
N ILE A 121 -3.88 16.49 -22.29
CA ILE A 121 -3.35 15.43 -23.15
C ILE A 121 -1.95 14.99 -22.68
N MET A 122 -1.10 15.93 -22.31
CA MET A 122 0.23 15.62 -21.77
C MET A 122 0.17 14.91 -20.43
N GLU A 123 -0.76 15.31 -19.54
CA GLU A 123 -0.99 14.62 -18.27
C GLU A 123 -1.53 13.20 -18.51
N LEU A 124 -2.43 13.01 -19.46
CA LEU A 124 -2.94 11.68 -19.86
C LEU A 124 -1.81 10.79 -20.39
N LEU A 125 -0.97 11.31 -21.30
CA LEU A 125 0.16 10.55 -21.84
C LEU A 125 1.15 10.13 -20.75
N LYS A 126 1.45 11.03 -19.80
CA LYS A 126 2.29 10.70 -18.63
C LYS A 126 1.63 9.63 -17.77
N ALA A 127 0.33 9.73 -17.50
CA ALA A 127 -0.40 8.73 -16.72
C ALA A 127 -0.40 7.35 -17.40
N LEU A 128 -0.61 7.33 -18.72
CA LEU A 128 -0.54 6.09 -19.52
C LEU A 128 0.87 5.48 -19.52
N ALA A 129 1.90 6.31 -19.71
CA ALA A 129 3.29 5.84 -19.67
C ALA A 129 3.61 5.21 -18.31
N LYS A 130 3.22 5.86 -17.20
CA LYS A 130 3.37 5.31 -15.84
C LYS A 130 2.61 3.99 -15.66
N PHE A 131 1.36 3.94 -16.13
CA PHE A 131 0.56 2.72 -16.07
C PHE A 131 1.24 1.55 -16.80
N PHE A 132 1.76 1.78 -18.00
CA PHE A 132 2.46 0.73 -18.75
C PHE A 132 3.81 0.34 -18.12
N ILE A 133 4.55 1.30 -17.57
CA ILE A 133 5.81 1.01 -16.89
C ILE A 133 5.55 0.18 -15.62
N VAL A 134 4.62 0.61 -14.77
CA VAL A 134 4.29 -0.11 -13.51
C VAL A 134 3.65 -1.45 -13.82
N GLY A 135 2.63 -1.49 -14.69
CA GLY A 135 1.96 -2.72 -15.08
C GLY A 135 2.88 -3.70 -15.78
N GLY A 136 3.72 -3.20 -16.70
CA GLY A 136 4.72 -4.00 -17.40
C GLY A 136 5.79 -4.56 -16.46
N SER A 137 6.30 -3.75 -15.52
CA SER A 137 7.27 -4.23 -14.52
C SER A 137 6.65 -5.26 -13.58
N ALA A 138 5.40 -5.07 -13.15
CA ALA A 138 4.68 -6.05 -12.33
C ALA A 138 4.50 -7.38 -13.08
N LEU A 139 4.04 -7.33 -14.32
CA LEU A 139 3.90 -8.52 -15.17
C LEU A 139 5.25 -9.22 -15.38
N PHE A 140 6.32 -8.47 -15.64
CA PHE A 140 7.67 -9.03 -15.82
C PHE A 140 8.16 -9.73 -14.54
N ILE A 141 8.01 -9.11 -13.37
CA ILE A 141 8.41 -9.69 -12.09
C ILE A 141 7.62 -10.97 -11.81
N VAL A 142 6.29 -10.92 -11.95
CA VAL A 142 5.42 -12.07 -11.68
C VAL A 142 5.67 -13.20 -12.68
N SER A 143 5.82 -12.89 -13.98
CA SER A 143 6.09 -13.91 -15.01
C SER A 143 7.43 -14.63 -14.78
N GLY A 144 8.45 -13.91 -14.28
CA GLY A 144 9.73 -14.50 -13.91
C GLY A 144 9.68 -15.42 -12.68
N GLN A 145 8.58 -15.39 -11.94
CA GLN A 145 8.40 -16.15 -10.70
C GLN A 145 7.26 -17.20 -10.78
N ILE A 146 6.67 -17.41 -11.98
CA ILE A 146 5.54 -18.33 -12.15
C ILE A 146 5.86 -19.72 -11.62
N ASP A 147 7.05 -20.25 -11.91
CA ASP A 147 7.45 -21.59 -11.44
C ASP A 147 7.55 -21.64 -9.90
N GLN A 148 7.98 -20.55 -9.27
CA GLN A 148 8.01 -20.45 -7.80
C GLN A 148 6.60 -20.43 -7.22
N PHE A 149 5.67 -19.68 -7.83
CA PHE A 149 4.26 -19.67 -7.41
C PHE A 149 3.60 -21.05 -7.61
N LEU A 150 3.87 -21.72 -8.73
CA LEU A 150 3.34 -23.06 -8.99
C LEU A 150 3.90 -24.09 -8.00
N SER A 151 5.16 -23.97 -7.61
CA SER A 151 5.80 -24.87 -6.64
C SER A 151 5.21 -24.76 -5.23
N LEU A 152 4.53 -23.63 -4.87
CA LEU A 152 3.88 -23.48 -3.58
C LEU A 152 2.83 -24.57 -3.32
N GLY A 153 2.13 -25.03 -4.37
CA GLY A 153 1.13 -26.09 -4.26
C GLY A 153 1.68 -27.46 -3.86
N SER A 154 2.99 -27.68 -4.02
CA SER A 154 3.68 -28.92 -3.62
C SER A 154 4.31 -28.87 -2.24
N LEU A 155 4.33 -27.71 -1.58
CA LEU A 155 4.92 -27.51 -0.26
C LEU A 155 3.92 -27.83 0.86
N PRO A 156 4.40 -28.25 2.04
CA PRO A 156 3.57 -28.25 3.25
C PRO A 156 2.99 -26.85 3.51
N LEU A 157 1.77 -26.78 4.03
CA LEU A 157 0.99 -25.54 4.16
C LEU A 157 1.77 -24.41 4.86
N GLU A 158 2.48 -24.73 5.93
CA GLU A 158 3.29 -23.78 6.70
C GLU A 158 4.42 -23.16 5.85
N HIS A 159 5.14 -24.01 5.10
CA HIS A 159 6.20 -23.56 4.20
C HIS A 159 5.65 -22.79 2.99
N ALA A 160 4.49 -23.19 2.48
CA ALA A 160 3.82 -22.49 1.39
C ALA A 160 3.44 -21.06 1.79
N PHE A 161 2.88 -20.86 2.99
CA PHE A 161 2.57 -19.52 3.52
C PHE A 161 3.83 -18.67 3.72
N ALA A 162 4.86 -19.22 4.35
CA ALA A 162 6.12 -18.52 4.55
C ALA A 162 6.75 -18.07 3.21
N LYS A 163 6.80 -18.98 2.24
CA LYS A 163 7.35 -18.69 0.91
C LYS A 163 6.50 -17.70 0.12
N SER A 164 5.18 -17.79 0.22
CA SER A 164 4.26 -16.81 -0.39
C SER A 164 4.50 -15.41 0.17
N GLY A 165 4.62 -15.27 1.48
CA GLY A 165 4.91 -14.00 2.14
C GLY A 165 6.24 -13.41 1.71
N GLU A 166 7.28 -14.23 1.61
CA GLU A 166 8.59 -13.83 1.11
C GLU A 166 8.51 -13.31 -0.33
N LEU A 167 7.90 -14.08 -1.25
CA LEU A 167 7.74 -13.70 -2.64
C LEU A 167 6.96 -12.40 -2.81
N LEU A 168 5.84 -12.25 -2.10
CA LEU A 168 5.04 -11.03 -2.13
C LEU A 168 5.82 -9.83 -1.60
N SER A 169 6.55 -9.97 -0.49
CA SER A 169 7.33 -8.88 0.11
C SER A 169 8.43 -8.40 -0.83
N TRP A 170 9.16 -9.32 -1.48
CA TRP A 170 10.16 -8.98 -2.48
C TRP A 170 9.54 -8.32 -3.72
N ASN A 171 8.39 -8.81 -4.19
CA ASN A 171 7.69 -8.21 -5.33
C ASN A 171 7.27 -6.76 -5.01
N PHE A 172 6.70 -6.49 -3.82
CA PHE A 172 6.39 -5.13 -3.39
C PHE A 172 7.63 -4.24 -3.31
N PHE A 173 8.75 -4.79 -2.84
CA PHE A 173 10.01 -4.06 -2.77
C PHE A 173 10.53 -3.66 -4.16
N TYR A 174 10.56 -4.59 -5.11
CA TYR A 174 10.96 -4.30 -6.50
C TYR A 174 10.02 -3.30 -7.20
N MET A 175 8.70 -3.44 -6.99
CA MET A 175 7.73 -2.47 -7.51
C MET A 175 7.94 -1.09 -6.91
N GLY A 176 8.28 -1.00 -5.61
CA GLY A 176 8.64 0.25 -4.94
C GLY A 176 9.85 0.93 -5.57
N ILE A 177 10.90 0.16 -5.90
CA ILE A 177 12.07 0.69 -6.62
C ILE A 177 11.65 1.23 -8.00
N GLY A 178 10.81 0.51 -8.73
CA GLY A 178 10.27 0.97 -10.02
C GLY A 178 9.53 2.30 -9.90
N LEU A 179 8.76 2.49 -8.83
CA LEU A 179 8.07 3.75 -8.55
C LEU A 179 9.03 4.90 -8.24
N ILE A 180 10.17 4.64 -7.59
CA ILE A 180 11.21 5.69 -7.40
C ILE A 180 11.75 6.16 -8.74
N ILE A 181 12.04 5.26 -9.66
CA ILE A 181 12.54 5.62 -10.99
C ILE A 181 11.53 6.54 -11.69
N ILE A 182 10.24 6.21 -11.64
CA ILE A 182 9.17 7.04 -12.21
C ILE A 182 9.09 8.39 -11.49
N ALA A 183 9.17 8.42 -10.16
CA ALA A 183 9.13 9.65 -9.38
C ALA A 183 10.31 10.58 -9.71
N LEU A 184 11.50 10.01 -9.91
CA LEU A 184 12.69 10.77 -10.31
C LEU A 184 12.56 11.37 -11.72
N MET A 185 11.85 10.69 -12.63
CA MET A 185 11.55 11.22 -13.96
C MET A 185 10.54 12.37 -13.93
N ASP A 186 9.66 12.42 -12.93
CA ASP A 186 8.63 13.47 -12.78
C ASP A 186 9.16 14.76 -12.14
N VAL A 187 10.18 14.67 -11.28
CA VAL A 187 10.75 15.83 -10.56
C VAL A 187 11.18 16.97 -11.52
N PRO A 188 11.90 16.73 -12.63
CA PRO A 188 12.32 17.82 -13.53
C PRO A 188 11.17 18.44 -14.36
N TYR A 189 9.97 17.85 -14.35
CA TYR A 189 8.81 18.35 -15.11
C TYR A 189 7.78 19.10 -14.25
N GLN A 190 7.98 19.21 -12.93
CA GLN A 190 7.15 20.00 -12.01
C GLN A 190 7.75 21.36 -11.73
#